data_3d85522ec2659118f37d5565d6e4af1a
#
_entry.id   3d85522ec2659118f37d5565d6e4af1a
#
_cell.length_a   1.000
_cell.length_b   1.000
_cell.length_c   1.000
_cell.angle_alpha   90.00
_cell.angle_beta   90.00
_cell.angle_gamma   90.00
#
_symmetry.space_group_name_H-M   'P 1'
#
loop_
_entity.id
_entity.type
_entity.pdbx_description
1 polymer ?
#
loop_
_entity_poly.entity_id
_entity_poly.type
_entity_poly.pdbx_seq_one_letter_code
_entity_poly.pdbx_strand_id
1 'polypeptide(L)'
;MAEISPGEYIDVYINLPSKEPQSPENLDPNIREWFLKSSPDLLGGVSTEHWVKKMTDAGIDRGLLNFSVANGLSRQPTIPTTGTVTIADFRAKCEEVARICQQYKGRLFGTCNIDPNHRYDAVRMVEIAVKEYDFRAVRMMGALTNLAPTDALCYPIYTKCIELNIPVVINIGFPGPLRFAKYQRPIDLDEICVTYPELTVVATHIGRPWHLETVALLEKHANFRLMTSGYVPKYIPQEIIYTMNTRAQNKVMFAADYAIQDFQRCVDEALKLPLRPGVLRKYMRENALETFRMD
;
A
#
# COMPACT_ATOMS: atom_id res chain seq x y z
N MET A 1 -9.90 -27.93 -11.24
CA MET A 1 -8.57 -27.57 -10.64
C MET A 1 -8.78 -26.31 -9.84
N ALA A 2 -8.21 -26.20 -8.65
CA ALA A 2 -8.25 -24.95 -7.91
C ALA A 2 -7.58 -23.88 -8.76
N GLU A 3 -8.22 -22.73 -8.92
CA GLU A 3 -7.77 -21.64 -9.78
C GLU A 3 -6.46 -21.02 -9.26
N ILE A 4 -6.26 -21.03 -7.95
CA ILE A 4 -5.04 -20.63 -7.22
C ILE A 4 -5.01 -21.37 -5.89
N SER A 5 -3.83 -21.74 -5.39
CA SER A 5 -3.65 -22.56 -4.19
C SER A 5 -2.99 -21.75 -3.05
N PRO A 6 -3.20 -22.16 -1.77
CA PRO A 6 -2.38 -21.66 -0.67
C PRO A 6 -0.89 -21.84 -0.97
N GLY A 7 -0.08 -20.84 -0.61
CA GLY A 7 1.33 -20.78 -0.99
C GLY A 7 1.60 -20.12 -2.35
N GLU A 8 0.57 -19.59 -3.00
CA GLU A 8 0.72 -18.82 -4.24
C GLU A 8 0.27 -17.36 -4.09
N TYR A 9 -0.41 -16.96 -2.99
CA TYR A 9 -0.97 -15.62 -2.84
C TYR A 9 0.12 -14.56 -2.65
N ILE A 10 -0.16 -13.34 -3.08
CA ILE A 10 0.73 -12.18 -2.90
C ILE A 10 -0.05 -11.06 -2.22
N ASP A 11 0.51 -10.51 -1.14
CA ASP A 11 -0.02 -9.33 -0.45
C ASP A 11 0.86 -8.11 -0.75
N VAL A 12 0.30 -7.13 -1.44
CA VAL A 12 1.06 -5.95 -1.87
C VAL A 12 1.00 -4.77 -0.90
N TYR A 13 0.55 -5.01 0.35
CA TYR A 13 0.48 -3.94 1.35
C TYR A 13 0.65 -4.46 2.78
N ILE A 14 1.89 -4.64 3.17
CA ILE A 14 2.25 -5.08 4.52
C ILE A 14 2.96 -3.93 5.23
N ASN A 15 2.41 -3.45 6.34
CA ASN A 15 3.11 -2.49 7.19
C ASN A 15 3.96 -3.26 8.19
N LEU A 16 5.24 -2.91 8.28
CA LEU A 16 6.15 -3.48 9.26
C LEU A 16 5.66 -3.11 10.67
N PRO A 17 5.28 -4.09 11.51
CA PRO A 17 4.91 -3.80 12.88
C PRO A 17 6.07 -3.20 13.68
N SER A 18 5.76 -2.32 14.62
CA SER A 18 6.77 -1.82 15.57
C SER A 18 7.34 -2.98 16.37
N LYS A 19 8.67 -3.00 16.56
CA LYS A 19 9.33 -3.96 17.47
C LYS A 19 9.00 -3.69 18.93
N GLU A 20 8.82 -2.41 19.27
CA GLU A 20 8.43 -2.00 20.60
C GLU A 20 6.90 -2.00 20.72
N PRO A 21 6.34 -2.61 21.78
CA PRO A 21 4.92 -2.56 22.01
C PRO A 21 4.47 -1.14 22.34
N GLN A 22 3.31 -0.76 21.84
CA GLN A 22 2.72 0.55 22.07
C GLN A 22 1.50 0.42 23.00
N SER A 23 1.30 1.43 23.85
CA SER A 23 0.05 1.55 24.60
C SER A 23 -1.10 1.92 23.66
N PRO A 24 -2.30 1.33 23.86
CA PRO A 24 -3.49 1.66 23.05
C PRO A 24 -3.81 3.17 23.03
N GLU A 25 -3.48 3.90 24.10
CA GLU A 25 -3.72 5.33 24.20
C GLU A 25 -2.85 6.16 23.26
N ASN A 26 -1.74 5.59 22.77
CA ASN A 26 -0.85 6.24 21.80
C ASN A 26 -1.35 6.11 20.35
N LEU A 27 -2.31 5.22 20.09
CA LEU A 27 -2.92 5.09 18.78
C LEU A 27 -3.91 6.23 18.52
N ASP A 28 -4.06 6.58 17.24
CA ASP A 28 -5.15 7.41 16.77
C ASP A 28 -6.51 6.83 17.26
N PRO A 29 -7.43 7.64 17.77
CA PRO A 29 -8.70 7.15 18.34
C PRO A 29 -9.51 6.27 17.39
N ASN A 30 -9.57 6.62 16.08
CA ASN A 30 -10.30 5.83 15.10
C ASN A 30 -9.62 4.48 14.86
N ILE A 31 -8.28 4.48 14.75
CA ILE A 31 -7.50 3.25 14.57
C ILE A 31 -7.70 2.31 15.75
N ARG A 32 -7.67 2.85 16.97
CA ARG A 32 -7.90 2.07 18.20
C ARG A 32 -9.31 1.47 18.22
N GLU A 33 -10.32 2.27 17.94
CA GLU A 33 -11.71 1.83 18.01
C GLU A 33 -12.07 0.81 16.95
N TRP A 34 -11.62 1.02 15.71
CA TRP A 34 -12.08 0.22 14.58
C TRP A 34 -11.26 -1.04 14.32
N PHE A 35 -9.97 -1.02 14.62
CA PHE A 35 -9.06 -2.08 14.17
C PHE A 35 -8.42 -2.89 15.31
N LEU A 36 -8.19 -2.30 16.49
CA LEU A 36 -7.41 -2.98 17.54
C LEU A 36 -8.00 -4.35 17.95
N LYS A 37 -9.34 -4.47 18.01
CA LYS A 37 -9.99 -5.73 18.36
C LYS A 37 -9.77 -6.84 17.32
N SER A 38 -9.62 -6.47 16.06
CA SER A 38 -9.44 -7.42 14.94
C SER A 38 -7.98 -7.71 14.63
N SER A 39 -7.07 -6.85 15.05
CA SER A 39 -5.63 -7.01 14.82
C SER A 39 -4.82 -6.49 16.00
N PRO A 40 -4.62 -7.33 17.05
CA PRO A 40 -3.82 -6.94 18.21
C PRO A 40 -2.36 -6.66 17.86
N ASP A 41 -1.83 -7.22 16.77
CA ASP A 41 -0.47 -6.96 16.27
C ASP A 41 -0.25 -5.49 15.87
N LEU A 42 -1.33 -4.72 15.76
CA LEU A 42 -1.31 -3.27 15.56
C LEU A 42 -0.58 -2.52 16.69
N LEU A 43 -0.58 -3.08 17.90
CA LEU A 43 0.18 -2.51 19.03
C LEU A 43 1.69 -2.74 18.93
N GLY A 44 2.16 -3.53 17.96
CA GLY A 44 3.56 -3.89 17.86
C GLY A 44 4.00 -4.92 18.90
N GLY A 45 5.29 -4.97 19.19
CA GLY A 45 5.88 -5.97 20.10
C GLY A 45 5.94 -7.37 19.51
N VAL A 46 5.74 -7.53 18.20
CA VAL A 46 5.76 -8.81 17.51
C VAL A 46 7.05 -8.99 16.72
N SER A 47 7.62 -10.19 16.76
CA SER A 47 8.84 -10.48 16.01
C SER A 47 8.56 -10.61 14.49
N THR A 48 9.62 -10.47 13.70
CA THR A 48 9.53 -10.69 12.24
C THR A 48 9.07 -12.11 11.93
N GLU A 49 9.60 -13.10 12.65
CA GLU A 49 9.23 -14.50 12.48
C GLU A 49 7.74 -14.74 12.77
N HIS A 50 7.19 -14.04 13.76
CA HIS A 50 5.78 -14.17 14.13
C HIS A 50 4.87 -13.75 12.97
N TRP A 51 5.03 -12.53 12.45
CA TRP A 51 4.13 -12.06 11.39
C TRP A 51 4.40 -12.73 10.03
N VAL A 52 5.65 -13.13 9.74
CA VAL A 52 5.95 -13.92 8.54
C VAL A 52 5.33 -15.32 8.64
N LYS A 53 5.30 -15.92 9.85
CA LYS A 53 4.57 -17.17 10.05
C LYS A 53 3.07 -17.00 9.79
N LYS A 54 2.43 -15.95 10.33
CA LYS A 54 1.01 -15.65 10.05
C LYS A 54 0.74 -15.47 8.55
N MET A 55 1.62 -14.76 7.86
CA MET A 55 1.57 -14.58 6.41
C MET A 55 1.62 -15.93 5.68
N THR A 56 2.55 -16.80 6.08
CA THR A 56 2.71 -18.16 5.50
C THR A 56 1.52 -19.06 5.80
N ASP A 57 1.03 -19.06 7.04
CA ASP A 57 -0.13 -19.86 7.46
C ASP A 57 -1.39 -19.46 6.68
N ALA A 58 -1.54 -18.19 6.31
CA ALA A 58 -2.60 -17.70 5.45
C ALA A 58 -2.41 -18.04 3.95
N GLY A 59 -1.33 -18.74 3.58
CA GLY A 59 -1.02 -19.12 2.20
C GLY A 59 -0.42 -18.01 1.35
N ILE A 60 0.05 -16.91 1.97
CA ILE A 60 0.71 -15.81 1.25
C ILE A 60 2.19 -16.16 1.07
N ASP A 61 2.60 -16.27 -0.19
CA ASP A 61 3.98 -16.59 -0.59
C ASP A 61 4.88 -15.36 -0.57
N ARG A 62 4.42 -14.26 -1.16
CA ARG A 62 5.19 -13.03 -1.32
C ARG A 62 4.46 -11.82 -0.76
N GLY A 63 5.23 -10.81 -0.34
CA GLY A 63 4.68 -9.59 0.20
C GLY A 63 5.50 -8.34 -0.13
N LEU A 64 4.80 -7.20 -0.27
CA LEU A 64 5.41 -5.88 -0.40
C LEU A 64 5.41 -5.20 0.97
N LEU A 65 6.59 -5.09 1.57
CA LEU A 65 6.81 -4.61 2.94
C LEU A 65 7.15 -3.12 2.95
N ASN A 66 6.42 -2.37 3.75
CA ASN A 66 6.64 -0.94 3.94
C ASN A 66 7.18 -0.63 5.34
N PHE A 67 7.71 0.56 5.54
CA PHE A 67 8.09 1.06 6.86
C PHE A 67 6.96 0.91 7.87
N SER A 68 7.32 0.78 9.16
CA SER A 68 6.33 0.85 10.22
C SER A 68 5.50 2.13 10.10
N VAL A 69 4.19 1.98 10.12
CA VAL A 69 3.24 3.09 10.12
C VAL A 69 2.94 3.62 11.52
N ALA A 70 3.64 3.12 12.55
CA ALA A 70 3.40 3.51 13.93
C ALA A 70 3.33 5.02 14.13
N ASN A 71 4.23 5.77 13.49
CA ASN A 71 4.22 7.24 13.54
C ASN A 71 3.03 7.86 12.80
N GLY A 72 2.54 7.22 11.73
CA GLY A 72 1.36 7.67 10.98
C GLY A 72 0.04 7.36 11.68
N LEU A 73 0.03 6.33 12.55
CA LEU A 73 -1.13 5.91 13.35
C LEU A 73 -1.15 6.54 14.75
N SER A 74 -0.12 7.33 15.10
CA SER A 74 -0.05 7.98 16.40
C SER A 74 -1.09 9.10 16.54
N ARG A 75 -1.45 9.38 17.79
CA ARG A 75 -2.44 10.40 18.19
C ARG A 75 -2.02 11.84 17.83
N GLN A 76 -0.81 12.07 17.35
CA GLN A 76 -0.33 13.43 17.10
C GLN A 76 -1.07 14.13 15.95
N PRO A 77 -1.41 15.42 16.13
CA PRO A 77 -2.25 16.14 15.19
C PRO A 77 -1.52 16.44 13.88
N THR A 78 -2.28 16.54 12.88
CA THR A 78 -2.35 17.24 11.60
C THR A 78 -1.26 18.24 11.19
N ILE A 79 -0.20 18.43 11.97
CA ILE A 79 0.95 19.21 11.51
C ILE A 79 1.80 18.27 10.68
N PRO A 80 2.05 18.59 9.40
CA PRO A 80 2.99 17.83 8.60
C PRO A 80 4.29 17.70 9.38
N THR A 81 4.80 16.49 9.51
CA THR A 81 6.14 16.24 10.09
C THR A 81 7.22 16.71 9.12
N THR A 82 6.99 17.87 8.53
CA THR A 82 7.88 18.50 7.56
C THR A 82 9.16 18.92 8.26
N GLY A 83 10.27 18.45 7.74
CA GLY A 83 11.57 19.01 8.03
C GLY A 83 12.41 18.31 9.10
N THR A 84 11.98 17.16 9.62
CA THR A 84 12.73 16.44 10.67
C THR A 84 13.39 15.13 10.23
N VAL A 85 12.99 14.56 9.08
CA VAL A 85 13.59 13.32 8.59
C VAL A 85 14.78 13.64 7.69
N THR A 86 15.98 13.39 8.17
CA THR A 86 17.20 13.54 7.36
C THR A 86 17.37 12.36 6.39
N ILE A 87 18.25 12.52 5.40
CA ILE A 87 18.64 11.40 4.52
C ILE A 87 19.22 10.23 5.33
N ALA A 88 19.93 10.51 6.42
CA ALA A 88 20.46 9.47 7.30
C ALA A 88 19.36 8.68 8.02
N ASP A 89 18.35 9.38 8.57
CA ASP A 89 17.18 8.74 9.19
C ASP A 89 16.39 7.90 8.20
N PHE A 90 16.23 8.41 6.98
CA PHE A 90 15.58 7.69 5.90
C PHE A 90 16.33 6.40 5.53
N ARG A 91 17.67 6.46 5.40
CA ARG A 91 18.51 5.28 5.15
C ARG A 91 18.38 4.24 6.25
N ALA A 92 18.39 4.65 7.51
CA ALA A 92 18.24 3.73 8.64
C ALA A 92 16.91 2.95 8.58
N LYS A 93 15.81 3.62 8.16
CA LYS A 93 14.52 2.96 7.93
C LYS A 93 14.55 2.01 6.73
N CYS A 94 15.19 2.42 5.63
CA CYS A 94 15.36 1.55 4.46
C CYS A 94 16.19 0.31 4.80
N GLU A 95 17.26 0.45 5.57
CA GLU A 95 18.10 -0.66 6.04
C GLU A 95 17.32 -1.66 6.89
N GLU A 96 16.42 -1.19 7.73
CA GLU A 96 15.57 -2.08 8.53
C GLU A 96 14.70 -2.98 7.64
N VAL A 97 14.00 -2.38 6.67
CA VAL A 97 13.17 -3.13 5.70
C VAL A 97 14.03 -4.02 4.81
N ALA A 98 15.12 -3.50 4.26
CA ALA A 98 16.01 -4.25 3.39
C ALA A 98 16.63 -5.48 4.07
N ARG A 99 16.99 -5.38 5.36
CA ARG A 99 17.49 -6.51 6.15
C ARG A 99 16.46 -7.64 6.24
N ILE A 100 15.18 -7.29 6.47
CA ILE A 100 14.09 -8.27 6.50
C ILE A 100 13.88 -8.88 5.11
N CYS A 101 13.87 -8.05 4.07
CA CYS A 101 13.76 -8.55 2.68
C CYS A 101 14.92 -9.50 2.32
N GLN A 102 16.13 -9.21 2.78
CA GLN A 102 17.27 -10.09 2.57
C GLN A 102 17.17 -11.42 3.35
N GLN A 103 16.66 -11.39 4.59
CA GLN A 103 16.40 -12.59 5.39
C GLN A 103 15.36 -13.49 4.71
N TYR A 104 14.37 -12.91 4.05
CA TYR A 104 13.30 -13.61 3.33
C TYR A 104 13.37 -13.35 1.81
N LYS A 105 14.58 -13.45 1.26
CA LYS A 105 14.86 -13.19 -0.16
C LYS A 105 13.95 -13.99 -1.09
N GLY A 106 13.39 -13.31 -2.10
CA GLY A 106 12.44 -13.87 -3.06
C GLY A 106 11.00 -13.95 -2.53
N ARG A 107 10.79 -13.67 -1.24
CA ARG A 107 9.47 -13.65 -0.62
C ARG A 107 9.01 -12.25 -0.22
N LEU A 108 9.92 -11.43 0.34
CA LEU A 108 9.60 -10.08 0.76
C LEU A 108 10.36 -9.06 -0.09
N PHE A 109 9.66 -8.02 -0.51
CA PHE A 109 10.15 -6.92 -1.32
C PHE A 109 9.87 -5.60 -0.63
N GLY A 110 10.82 -4.66 -0.69
CA GLY A 110 10.71 -3.40 0.04
C GLY A 110 9.96 -2.31 -0.72
N THR A 111 9.31 -1.46 0.03
CA THR A 111 8.77 -0.16 -0.40
C THR A 111 8.96 0.87 0.72
N CYS A 112 8.84 2.14 0.42
CA CYS A 112 9.00 3.20 1.40
C CYS A 112 7.97 4.32 1.23
N ASN A 113 7.72 5.05 2.33
CA ASN A 113 6.95 6.28 2.27
C ASN A 113 7.85 7.45 1.90
N ILE A 114 7.36 8.29 0.99
CA ILE A 114 7.99 9.55 0.59
C ILE A 114 7.07 10.71 0.98
N ASP A 115 7.62 11.69 1.65
CA ASP A 115 6.94 12.97 1.93
C ASP A 115 7.46 14.04 0.95
N PRO A 116 6.62 14.51 0.01
CA PRO A 116 7.02 15.53 -0.95
C PRO A 116 7.46 16.87 -0.32
N ASN A 117 7.07 17.13 0.93
CA ASN A 117 7.49 18.32 1.65
C ASN A 117 9.02 18.40 1.85
N HIS A 118 9.75 17.28 1.74
CA HIS A 118 11.22 17.26 1.71
C HIS A 118 11.80 17.76 0.38
N ARG A 119 10.96 18.09 -0.62
CA ARG A 119 11.37 18.73 -1.89
C ARG A 119 12.47 17.94 -2.61
N TYR A 120 13.63 18.54 -2.84
CA TYR A 120 14.76 17.89 -3.50
C TYR A 120 15.23 16.62 -2.77
N ASP A 121 15.23 16.62 -1.44
CA ASP A 121 15.58 15.42 -0.69
C ASP A 121 14.55 14.30 -0.84
N ALA A 122 13.27 14.60 -1.06
CA ALA A 122 12.28 13.58 -1.39
C ALA A 122 12.65 12.83 -2.69
N VAL A 123 13.11 13.54 -3.70
CA VAL A 123 13.57 12.95 -4.99
C VAL A 123 14.81 12.08 -4.76
N ARG A 124 15.76 12.54 -3.93
CA ARG A 124 16.94 11.75 -3.55
C ARG A 124 16.57 10.49 -2.78
N MET A 125 15.58 10.59 -1.87
CA MET A 125 15.07 9.43 -1.11
C MET A 125 14.50 8.36 -2.03
N VAL A 126 13.77 8.74 -3.11
CA VAL A 126 13.31 7.78 -4.12
C VAL A 126 14.49 7.06 -4.78
N GLU A 127 15.51 7.80 -5.18
CA GLU A 127 16.68 7.22 -5.83
C GLU A 127 17.45 6.26 -4.89
N ILE A 128 17.65 6.67 -3.64
CA ILE A 128 18.28 5.86 -2.58
C ILE A 128 17.50 4.56 -2.36
N ALA A 129 16.19 4.64 -2.17
CA ALA A 129 15.35 3.47 -1.93
C ALA A 129 15.47 2.42 -3.03
N VAL A 130 15.51 2.85 -4.28
CA VAL A 130 15.58 1.94 -5.43
C VAL A 130 17.00 1.46 -5.70
N LYS A 131 17.97 2.38 -5.79
CA LYS A 131 19.33 2.01 -6.22
C LYS A 131 20.17 1.33 -5.14
N GLU A 132 19.95 1.71 -3.87
CA GLU A 132 20.75 1.18 -2.76
C GLU A 132 20.07 0.00 -2.04
N TYR A 133 18.73 -0.04 -2.06
CA TYR A 133 17.94 -1.02 -1.29
C TYR A 133 17.02 -1.91 -2.13
N ASP A 134 17.02 -1.77 -3.48
CA ASP A 134 16.19 -2.54 -4.42
C ASP A 134 14.67 -2.49 -4.09
N PHE A 135 14.18 -1.33 -3.63
CA PHE A 135 12.76 -1.17 -3.36
C PHE A 135 11.94 -1.10 -4.66
N ARG A 136 10.78 -1.75 -4.65
CA ARG A 136 9.96 -1.99 -5.83
C ARG A 136 8.93 -0.89 -6.12
N ALA A 137 8.69 -0.02 -5.16
CA ALA A 137 7.77 1.10 -5.28
C ALA A 137 8.09 2.17 -4.23
N VAL A 138 7.56 3.36 -4.42
CA VAL A 138 7.44 4.38 -3.37
C VAL A 138 5.97 4.69 -3.12
N ARG A 139 5.65 5.12 -1.90
CA ARG A 139 4.30 5.38 -1.45
C ARG A 139 4.15 6.80 -0.96
N MET A 140 3.01 7.42 -1.28
CA MET A 140 2.64 8.76 -0.82
C MET A 140 1.27 8.74 -0.14
N MET A 141 1.13 9.43 0.99
CA MET A 141 -0.09 9.52 1.78
C MET A 141 -0.49 10.98 1.98
N GLY A 142 -1.34 11.51 1.09
CA GLY A 142 -1.75 12.92 1.12
C GLY A 142 -2.34 13.36 2.46
N ALA A 143 -3.06 12.49 3.15
CA ALA A 143 -3.60 12.77 4.48
C ALA A 143 -2.53 13.00 5.57
N LEU A 144 -1.32 12.46 5.41
CA LEU A 144 -0.22 12.66 6.35
C LEU A 144 0.65 13.86 5.98
N THR A 145 0.76 14.17 4.70
CA THR A 145 1.62 15.25 4.18
C THR A 145 0.87 16.57 3.98
N ASN A 146 -0.47 16.53 4.03
CA ASN A 146 -1.39 17.63 3.68
C ASN A 146 -1.19 18.15 2.23
N LEU A 147 -0.79 17.26 1.32
CA LEU A 147 -0.63 17.55 -0.10
C LEU A 147 -1.56 16.65 -0.93
N ALA A 148 -2.27 17.26 -1.89
CA ALA A 148 -2.96 16.49 -2.92
C ALA A 148 -1.95 15.84 -3.89
N PRO A 149 -2.29 14.74 -4.56
CA PRO A 149 -1.41 14.15 -5.57
C PRO A 149 -1.02 15.11 -6.70
N THR A 150 -1.87 16.12 -6.97
CA THR A 150 -1.67 17.16 -7.98
C THR A 150 -0.86 18.36 -7.49
N ASP A 151 -0.33 18.34 -6.27
CA ASP A 151 0.56 19.38 -5.79
C ASP A 151 1.89 19.38 -6.54
N ALA A 152 2.40 20.56 -6.86
CA ALA A 152 3.65 20.73 -7.62
C ALA A 152 4.86 20.02 -6.99
N LEU A 153 4.89 19.85 -5.66
CA LEU A 153 5.93 19.13 -4.97
C LEU A 153 5.94 17.61 -5.27
N CYS A 154 4.84 17.05 -5.78
CA CYS A 154 4.73 15.63 -6.11
C CYS A 154 5.33 15.30 -7.49
N TYR A 155 5.27 16.22 -8.46
CA TYR A 155 5.66 15.95 -9.85
C TYR A 155 7.12 15.51 -10.03
N PRO A 156 8.12 16.07 -9.34
CA PRO A 156 9.49 15.57 -9.42
C PRO A 156 9.64 14.13 -8.97
N ILE A 157 8.80 13.67 -8.02
CA ILE A 157 8.77 12.28 -7.55
C ILE A 157 8.22 11.38 -8.65
N TYR A 158 7.16 11.78 -9.36
CA TYR A 158 6.60 11.01 -10.48
C TYR A 158 7.61 10.83 -11.60
N THR A 159 8.28 11.92 -12.00
CA THR A 159 9.37 11.86 -12.98
C THR A 159 10.48 10.88 -12.55
N LYS A 160 10.88 10.94 -11.27
CA LYS A 160 11.91 10.03 -10.75
C LYS A 160 11.44 8.56 -10.74
N CYS A 161 10.16 8.30 -10.45
CA CYS A 161 9.60 6.94 -10.55
C CYS A 161 9.63 6.41 -11.98
N ILE A 162 9.35 7.25 -12.99
CA ILE A 162 9.45 6.88 -14.41
C ILE A 162 10.91 6.54 -14.77
N GLU A 163 11.86 7.42 -14.42
CA GLU A 163 13.30 7.21 -14.66
C GLU A 163 13.81 5.88 -14.08
N LEU A 164 13.31 5.51 -12.90
CA LEU A 164 13.71 4.29 -12.20
C LEU A 164 12.82 3.09 -12.55
N ASN A 165 11.82 3.27 -13.41
CA ASN A 165 10.86 2.25 -13.83
C ASN A 165 10.20 1.54 -12.63
N ILE A 166 9.71 2.31 -11.67
CA ILE A 166 8.93 1.83 -10.51
C ILE A 166 7.56 2.49 -10.46
N PRO A 167 6.53 1.81 -9.95
CA PRO A 167 5.24 2.42 -9.68
C PRO A 167 5.28 3.40 -8.50
N VAL A 168 4.40 4.40 -8.54
CA VAL A 168 4.04 5.19 -7.37
C VAL A 168 2.75 4.65 -6.75
N VAL A 169 2.75 4.46 -5.44
CA VAL A 169 1.57 4.03 -4.67
C VAL A 169 0.98 5.23 -3.95
N ILE A 170 -0.29 5.55 -4.19
CA ILE A 170 -0.96 6.73 -3.65
C ILE A 170 -2.19 6.32 -2.86
N ASN A 171 -2.27 6.77 -1.61
CA ASN A 171 -3.43 6.54 -0.77
C ASN A 171 -4.62 7.39 -1.24
N ILE A 172 -5.78 6.74 -1.39
CA ILE A 172 -7.05 7.38 -1.76
C ILE A 172 -8.17 7.03 -0.80
N GLY A 173 -9.25 7.80 -0.82
CA GLY A 173 -10.42 7.60 0.03
C GLY A 173 -10.29 8.24 1.40
N PHE A 174 -11.23 7.91 2.28
CA PHE A 174 -11.22 8.40 3.66
C PHE A 174 -10.07 7.75 4.43
N PRO A 175 -9.19 8.55 5.06
CA PRO A 175 -8.09 8.01 5.86
C PRO A 175 -8.62 7.30 7.12
N GLY A 176 -8.00 6.17 7.49
CA GLY A 176 -8.28 5.51 8.77
C GLY A 176 -7.98 6.42 9.96
N PRO A 177 -6.78 7.05 10.05
CA PRO A 177 -6.48 8.04 11.08
C PRO A 177 -7.33 9.32 10.94
N LEU A 178 -7.51 10.07 12.04
CA LEU A 178 -8.16 11.38 12.06
C LEU A 178 -7.33 12.42 11.30
N ARG A 179 -7.49 12.44 9.98
CA ARG A 179 -6.80 13.31 9.03
C ARG A 179 -7.76 13.84 7.97
N PHE A 180 -7.37 14.88 7.25
CA PHE A 180 -8.20 15.47 6.21
C PHE A 180 -8.28 14.58 4.97
N ALA A 181 -9.48 14.13 4.63
CA ALA A 181 -9.74 13.32 3.45
C ALA A 181 -9.59 14.08 2.11
N LYS A 182 -9.65 15.41 2.14
CA LYS A 182 -9.57 16.26 0.93
C LYS A 182 -8.30 16.07 0.10
N TYR A 183 -7.25 15.52 0.70
CA TYR A 183 -5.98 15.25 0.02
C TYR A 183 -5.89 13.84 -0.58
N GLN A 184 -6.99 13.07 -0.55
CA GLN A 184 -7.04 11.68 -1.01
C GLN A 184 -8.24 11.40 -1.92
N ARG A 185 -8.69 12.41 -2.70
CA ARG A 185 -9.75 12.20 -3.68
C ARG A 185 -9.22 11.34 -4.84
N PRO A 186 -9.92 10.25 -5.19
CA PRO A 186 -9.47 9.40 -6.29
C PRO A 186 -9.38 10.15 -7.62
N ILE A 187 -10.32 11.06 -7.89
CA ILE A 187 -10.38 11.80 -9.17
C ILE A 187 -9.12 12.65 -9.44
N ASP A 188 -8.39 13.07 -8.41
CA ASP A 188 -7.15 13.83 -8.57
C ASP A 188 -6.08 13.02 -9.33
N LEU A 189 -6.19 11.66 -9.31
CA LEU A 189 -5.29 10.79 -10.05
C LEU A 189 -5.56 10.75 -11.56
N ASP A 190 -6.70 11.28 -12.02
CA ASP A 190 -6.99 11.44 -13.45
C ASP A 190 -5.94 12.33 -14.13
N GLU A 191 -5.65 13.47 -13.52
CA GLU A 191 -4.63 14.40 -14.01
C GLU A 191 -3.25 13.76 -14.07
N ILE A 192 -2.88 13.01 -13.03
CA ILE A 192 -1.58 12.35 -12.97
C ILE A 192 -1.45 11.29 -14.06
N CYS A 193 -2.47 10.46 -14.24
CA CYS A 193 -2.47 9.40 -15.25
C CYS A 193 -2.42 9.94 -16.69
N VAL A 194 -3.02 11.11 -16.94
CA VAL A 194 -2.97 11.78 -18.24
C VAL A 194 -1.63 12.46 -18.47
N THR A 195 -1.10 13.14 -17.46
CA THR A 195 0.16 13.90 -17.56
C THR A 195 1.37 12.99 -17.69
N TYR A 196 1.32 11.83 -17.03
CA TYR A 196 2.42 10.84 -16.98
C TYR A 196 1.95 9.47 -17.46
N PRO A 197 1.70 9.29 -18.78
CA PRO A 197 1.20 8.01 -19.30
C PRO A 197 2.18 6.83 -19.12
N GLU A 198 3.47 7.11 -18.92
CA GLU A 198 4.52 6.12 -18.66
C GLU A 198 4.56 5.68 -17.19
N LEU A 199 3.98 6.47 -16.28
CA LEU A 199 3.98 6.18 -14.85
C LEU A 199 2.91 5.13 -14.52
N THR A 200 3.30 4.04 -13.87
CA THR A 200 2.31 3.17 -13.23
C THR A 200 1.85 3.78 -11.91
N VAL A 201 0.58 4.20 -11.87
CA VAL A 201 -0.07 4.77 -10.68
C VAL A 201 -0.89 3.69 -10.00
N VAL A 202 -0.56 3.38 -8.75
CA VAL A 202 -1.26 2.38 -7.94
C VAL A 202 -2.02 3.07 -6.81
N ALA A 203 -3.34 3.01 -6.83
CA ALA A 203 -4.17 3.53 -5.76
C ALA A 203 -4.42 2.49 -4.66
N THR A 204 -4.66 2.92 -3.43
CA THR A 204 -4.92 2.04 -2.28
C THR A 204 -6.31 2.25 -1.70
N HIS A 205 -6.79 1.31 -0.86
CA HIS A 205 -7.97 1.47 0.02
C HIS A 205 -9.30 1.71 -0.70
N ILE A 206 -9.43 1.28 -1.96
CA ILE A 206 -10.69 1.28 -2.73
C ILE A 206 -11.22 2.68 -3.07
N GLY A 207 -10.79 3.72 -2.36
CA GLY A 207 -11.25 5.11 -2.56
C GLY A 207 -12.60 5.45 -1.91
N ARG A 208 -13.12 4.63 -0.96
CA ARG A 208 -14.39 4.97 -0.27
C ARG A 208 -14.34 6.32 0.44
N PRO A 209 -15.45 7.11 0.42
CA PRO A 209 -16.76 6.80 -0.19
C PRO A 209 -16.83 7.05 -1.70
N TRP A 210 -15.77 7.55 -2.32
CA TRP A 210 -15.72 7.94 -3.75
C TRP A 210 -15.27 6.81 -4.68
N HIS A 211 -15.60 5.56 -4.35
CA HIS A 211 -15.17 4.38 -5.12
C HIS A 211 -15.65 4.36 -6.58
N LEU A 212 -16.72 5.09 -6.93
CA LEU A 212 -17.14 5.24 -8.32
C LEU A 212 -16.14 6.07 -9.15
N GLU A 213 -15.43 7.03 -8.53
CA GLU A 213 -14.29 7.72 -9.16
C GLU A 213 -13.16 6.72 -9.43
N THR A 214 -12.89 5.81 -8.48
CA THR A 214 -11.89 4.75 -8.66
C THR A 214 -12.27 3.79 -9.80
N VAL A 215 -13.54 3.44 -9.92
CA VAL A 215 -14.05 2.63 -11.04
C VAL A 215 -13.80 3.34 -12.36
N ALA A 216 -14.15 4.62 -12.46
CA ALA A 216 -13.92 5.41 -13.68
C ALA A 216 -12.44 5.45 -14.07
N LEU A 217 -11.54 5.61 -13.10
CA LEU A 217 -10.08 5.58 -13.33
C LEU A 217 -9.59 4.22 -13.82
N LEU A 218 -10.08 3.12 -13.23
CA LEU A 218 -9.77 1.76 -13.66
C LEU A 218 -10.19 1.50 -15.10
N GLU A 219 -11.32 2.05 -15.52
CA GLU A 219 -11.84 1.89 -16.87
C GLU A 219 -11.13 2.79 -17.90
N LYS A 220 -10.77 4.03 -17.50
CA LYS A 220 -10.21 5.04 -18.38
C LYS A 220 -8.72 4.84 -18.67
N HIS A 221 -7.91 4.58 -17.62
CA HIS A 221 -6.46 4.67 -17.70
C HIS A 221 -5.76 3.31 -17.78
N ALA A 222 -4.95 3.10 -18.80
CA ALA A 222 -4.15 1.89 -18.96
C ALA A 222 -3.05 1.75 -17.87
N ASN A 223 -2.52 2.87 -17.39
CA ASN A 223 -1.45 2.97 -16.40
C ASN A 223 -1.94 3.04 -14.95
N PHE A 224 -3.25 2.95 -14.69
CA PHE A 224 -3.83 2.95 -13.35
C PHE A 224 -4.05 1.53 -12.82
N ARG A 225 -3.72 1.31 -11.55
CA ARG A 225 -3.91 0.06 -10.81
C ARG A 225 -4.54 0.34 -9.45
N LEU A 226 -5.09 -0.70 -8.80
CA LEU A 226 -5.72 -0.60 -7.49
C LEU A 226 -5.27 -1.74 -6.58
N MET A 227 -4.95 -1.43 -5.31
CA MET A 227 -4.83 -2.39 -4.21
C MET A 227 -6.07 -2.30 -3.32
N THR A 228 -6.61 -3.44 -2.90
CA THR A 228 -7.82 -3.48 -2.05
C THR A 228 -7.54 -3.39 -0.55
N SER A 229 -6.37 -2.89 -0.16
CA SER A 229 -5.95 -2.72 1.23
C SER A 229 -6.93 -1.91 2.10
N GLY A 230 -6.81 -2.05 3.40
CA GLY A 230 -7.58 -1.29 4.39
C GLY A 230 -8.99 -1.84 4.65
N TYR A 231 -9.52 -2.65 3.77
CA TYR A 231 -10.85 -3.25 3.89
C TYR A 231 -10.79 -4.77 3.78
N VAL A 232 -11.51 -5.46 4.65
CA VAL A 232 -11.74 -6.90 4.46
C VAL A 232 -12.48 -7.10 3.14
N PRO A 233 -12.05 -8.02 2.26
CA PRO A 233 -12.56 -8.13 0.88
C PRO A 233 -14.08 -8.23 0.71
N LYS A 234 -14.80 -8.79 1.67
CA LYS A 234 -16.27 -8.82 1.66
C LYS A 234 -16.94 -7.43 1.61
N TYR A 235 -16.21 -6.38 1.92
CA TYR A 235 -16.70 -4.99 1.88
C TYR A 235 -16.32 -4.24 0.61
N ILE A 236 -15.68 -4.92 -0.34
CA ILE A 236 -15.39 -4.34 -1.66
C ILE A 236 -16.72 -4.04 -2.36
N PRO A 237 -16.95 -2.80 -2.84
CA PRO A 237 -18.17 -2.44 -3.56
C PRO A 237 -18.38 -3.30 -4.80
N GLN A 238 -19.66 -3.60 -5.11
CA GLN A 238 -20.00 -4.46 -6.25
C GLN A 238 -19.57 -3.86 -7.59
N GLU A 239 -19.52 -2.55 -7.71
CA GLU A 239 -19.04 -1.85 -8.90
C GLU A 239 -17.57 -2.15 -9.19
N ILE A 240 -16.75 -2.21 -8.14
CA ILE A 240 -15.34 -2.62 -8.28
C ILE A 240 -15.26 -4.09 -8.67
N ILE A 241 -16.03 -4.98 -8.03
CA ILE A 241 -16.06 -6.42 -8.38
C ILE A 241 -16.52 -6.61 -9.83
N TYR A 242 -17.53 -5.87 -10.27
CA TYR A 242 -17.98 -5.89 -11.67
C TYR A 242 -16.85 -5.47 -12.63
N THR A 243 -16.15 -4.41 -12.28
CA THR A 243 -15.03 -3.88 -13.08
C THR A 243 -13.84 -4.85 -13.10
N MET A 244 -13.54 -5.52 -11.96
CA MET A 244 -12.55 -6.61 -11.90
C MET A 244 -12.90 -7.76 -12.84
N ASN A 245 -14.19 -8.10 -12.94
CA ASN A 245 -14.67 -9.19 -13.81
C ASN A 245 -14.74 -8.81 -15.30
N THR A 246 -14.52 -7.54 -15.64
CA THR A 246 -14.71 -7.03 -17.01
C THR A 246 -13.47 -6.29 -17.52
N ARG A 247 -13.40 -4.98 -17.32
CA ARG A 247 -12.40 -4.09 -17.93
C ARG A 247 -11.08 -4.01 -17.17
N ALA A 248 -11.08 -4.32 -15.85
CA ALA A 248 -9.91 -4.16 -14.98
C ALA A 248 -9.35 -5.49 -14.45
N GLN A 249 -9.49 -6.60 -15.19
CA GLN A 249 -9.01 -7.92 -14.77
C GLN A 249 -7.51 -7.91 -14.42
N ASN A 250 -6.71 -7.12 -15.13
CA ASN A 250 -5.26 -7.04 -14.97
C ASN A 250 -4.83 -5.81 -14.14
N LYS A 251 -5.73 -5.18 -13.36
CA LYS A 251 -5.45 -3.90 -12.71
C LYS A 251 -5.66 -3.88 -11.20
N VAL A 252 -6.36 -4.88 -10.65
CA VAL A 252 -6.69 -4.91 -9.22
C VAL A 252 -5.91 -6.00 -8.52
N MET A 253 -5.32 -5.68 -7.36
CA MET A 253 -4.43 -6.56 -6.60
C MET A 253 -4.93 -6.74 -5.17
N PHE A 254 -4.73 -7.95 -4.64
CA PHE A 254 -4.99 -8.27 -3.25
C PHE A 254 -4.01 -7.57 -2.33
N ALA A 255 -4.54 -7.02 -1.24
CA ALA A 255 -3.77 -6.45 -0.15
C ALA A 255 -4.59 -6.49 1.14
N ALA A 256 -4.03 -7.01 2.23
CA ALA A 256 -4.68 -7.04 3.52
C ALA A 256 -4.55 -5.72 4.27
N ASP A 257 -3.41 -5.05 4.15
CA ASP A 257 -3.02 -3.92 5.00
C ASP A 257 -2.65 -4.38 6.43
N TYR A 258 -1.89 -5.47 6.52
CA TYR A 258 -1.35 -5.90 7.81
C TYR A 258 -0.41 -4.79 8.37
N ALA A 259 -0.40 -4.43 9.64
CA ALA A 259 -1.07 -5.04 10.79
C ALA A 259 -2.46 -4.41 11.10
N ILE A 260 -3.04 -3.61 10.19
CA ILE A 260 -4.39 -3.03 10.36
C ILE A 260 -5.45 -4.14 10.27
N GLN A 261 -5.29 -5.06 9.32
CA GLN A 261 -6.15 -6.24 9.14
C GLN A 261 -5.34 -7.52 9.31
N ASP A 262 -6.02 -8.60 9.65
CA ASP A 262 -5.43 -9.93 9.77
C ASP A 262 -5.32 -10.61 8.40
N PHE A 263 -4.19 -11.26 8.12
CA PHE A 263 -3.94 -11.94 6.85
C PHE A 263 -4.96 -13.03 6.55
N GLN A 264 -5.17 -13.96 7.49
CA GLN A 264 -6.06 -15.11 7.27
C GLN A 264 -7.48 -14.67 6.96
N ARG A 265 -7.99 -13.72 7.75
CA ARG A 265 -9.32 -13.14 7.52
C ARG A 265 -9.47 -12.52 6.14
N CYS A 266 -8.45 -11.77 5.68
CA CYS A 266 -8.51 -11.13 4.38
C CYS A 266 -8.42 -12.15 3.24
N VAL A 267 -7.57 -13.17 3.36
CA VAL A 267 -7.49 -14.26 2.37
C VAL A 267 -8.81 -15.04 2.30
N ASP A 268 -9.36 -15.45 3.45
CA ASP A 268 -10.62 -16.23 3.49
C ASP A 268 -11.78 -15.49 2.80
N GLU A 269 -11.86 -14.18 2.95
CA GLU A 269 -12.91 -13.38 2.32
C GLU A 269 -12.59 -13.03 0.86
N ALA A 270 -11.31 -12.93 0.48
CA ALA A 270 -10.90 -12.75 -0.92
C ALA A 270 -11.29 -13.96 -1.80
N LEU A 271 -11.08 -15.16 -1.25
CA LEU A 271 -11.40 -16.41 -1.94
C LEU A 271 -12.92 -16.63 -2.16
N LYS A 272 -13.77 -15.90 -1.42
CA LYS A 272 -15.24 -15.95 -1.55
C LYS A 272 -15.80 -14.89 -2.52
N LEU A 273 -14.96 -14.00 -3.05
CA LEU A 273 -15.42 -12.97 -3.97
C LEU A 273 -16.03 -13.61 -5.24
N PRO A 274 -17.13 -13.08 -5.77
CA PRO A 274 -17.78 -13.61 -6.98
C PRO A 274 -17.01 -13.19 -8.24
N LEU A 275 -15.75 -13.66 -8.33
CA LEU A 275 -14.88 -13.41 -9.48
C LEU A 275 -15.03 -14.51 -10.52
N ARG A 276 -14.94 -14.13 -11.81
CA ARG A 276 -14.97 -15.05 -12.93
C ARG A 276 -13.72 -15.95 -12.95
N PRO A 277 -13.78 -17.13 -13.57
CA PRO A 277 -12.61 -17.98 -13.76
C PRO A 277 -11.41 -17.20 -14.34
N GLY A 278 -10.22 -17.38 -13.78
CA GLY A 278 -8.99 -16.68 -14.13
C GLY A 278 -8.80 -15.31 -13.46
N VAL A 279 -9.88 -14.63 -13.07
CA VAL A 279 -9.79 -13.30 -12.43
C VAL A 279 -9.27 -13.41 -10.99
N LEU A 280 -9.67 -14.45 -10.26
CA LEU A 280 -9.19 -14.65 -8.89
C LEU A 280 -7.65 -14.81 -8.85
N ARG A 281 -7.08 -15.60 -9.77
CA ARG A 281 -5.63 -15.78 -9.88
C ARG A 281 -4.91 -14.47 -10.21
N LYS A 282 -5.46 -13.69 -11.12
CA LYS A 282 -4.92 -12.34 -11.44
C LYS A 282 -4.93 -11.43 -10.21
N TYR A 283 -6.05 -11.37 -9.50
CA TYR A 283 -6.23 -10.57 -8.31
C TYR A 283 -5.28 -10.97 -7.17
N MET A 284 -5.19 -12.27 -6.91
CA MET A 284 -4.40 -12.80 -5.78
C MET A 284 -2.89 -12.90 -6.07
N ARG A 285 -2.46 -12.82 -7.36
CA ARG A 285 -1.06 -13.06 -7.73
C ARG A 285 -0.57 -12.29 -8.95
N GLU A 286 -1.13 -12.55 -10.14
CA GLU A 286 -0.46 -12.18 -11.40
C GLU A 286 -0.31 -10.68 -11.57
N ASN A 287 -1.32 -9.90 -11.21
CA ASN A 287 -1.29 -8.44 -11.29
C ASN A 287 -0.19 -7.84 -10.38
N ALA A 288 0.05 -8.46 -9.23
CA ALA A 288 1.11 -8.04 -8.30
C ALA A 288 2.51 -8.35 -8.86
N LEU A 289 2.72 -9.55 -9.42
CA LEU A 289 3.99 -9.93 -10.06
C LEU A 289 4.36 -8.94 -11.16
N GLU A 290 3.42 -8.65 -12.08
CA GLU A 290 3.63 -7.72 -13.18
C GLU A 290 3.91 -6.29 -12.67
N THR A 291 3.07 -5.78 -11.75
CA THR A 291 3.14 -4.38 -11.31
C THR A 291 4.43 -4.08 -10.54
N PHE A 292 4.88 -4.99 -9.67
CA PHE A 292 6.02 -4.78 -8.76
C PHE A 292 7.25 -5.62 -9.10
N ARG A 293 7.21 -6.36 -10.21
CA ARG A 293 8.35 -7.21 -10.65
C ARG A 293 8.85 -8.09 -9.49
N MET A 294 7.95 -8.89 -8.93
CA MET A 294 8.21 -9.73 -7.76
C MET A 294 8.57 -11.18 -8.16
N ASP A 295 9.19 -11.37 -9.31
CA ASP A 295 9.64 -12.68 -9.79
C ASP A 295 10.84 -13.24 -9.03
#